data_917820f2d96836234c1481dc2c3af051
#
_entry.id   917820f2d96836234c1481dc2c3af051
#
_cell.length_a   1.000
_cell.length_b   1.000
_cell.length_c   1.000
_cell.angle_alpha   90.00
_cell.angle_beta   90.00
_cell.angle_gamma   90.00
#
_symmetry.space_group_name_H-M   'P 1'
#
loop_
_entity.id
_entity.type
_entity.pdbx_description
1 polymer ?
#
loop_
_entity_poly.entity_id
_entity_poly.type
_entity_poly.pdbx_seq_one_letter_code
_entity_poly.pdbx_strand_id
1 'polypeptide(L)'
;MDPEPVDEEVTEQAGEEGRDSLILRFVGEDSDGTPIHELQAAHVAEVLEGLVGLNSDFAKAGAFGDGPPSDLLVRPAREGSFIIEVVRWVHENPEMATATIGAVGGPSLGSVIWWATKSARANVSDFEYLENGRVKVKWQDDTVDEIPTEVWDELSKRKSRRKKRLRQIMAPLSDDAVTALQVSEPDPTLDASPEEDGGPPPEFTLERTDYQLARPEDETEETHRVFETEARMSAIDFDSPDRWRVKTTNENRSATVEDAQFISRVNLGLALRKDDIFNLKIREDSVTKNGRTQRTWTVLEVKGYRKRSGDGDEA
;
A
#
# COMPACT_ATOMS: atom_id res chain seq x y z
N MET A 1 31.31 -39.63 39.49
CA MET A 1 31.47 -39.38 38.05
C MET A 1 30.27 -38.52 37.68
N ASP A 2 30.47 -37.17 37.96
CA ASP A 2 29.43 -36.18 37.73
C ASP A 2 29.38 -35.85 36.23
N PRO A 3 28.20 -35.65 35.65
CA PRO A 3 28.10 -35.20 34.27
C PRO A 3 28.52 -33.72 34.16
N GLU A 4 29.43 -33.44 33.22
CA GLU A 4 29.81 -32.09 32.87
C GLU A 4 28.56 -31.28 32.41
N PRO A 5 28.53 -29.99 32.77
CA PRO A 5 27.46 -29.11 32.26
C PRO A 5 27.66 -28.92 30.76
N VAL A 6 26.66 -29.32 30.00
CA VAL A 6 26.58 -29.10 28.55
C VAL A 6 26.34 -27.59 28.35
N ASP A 7 27.24 -26.96 27.60
CA ASP A 7 27.19 -25.56 27.25
C ASP A 7 25.82 -25.16 26.61
N GLU A 8 24.95 -24.55 27.39
CA GLU A 8 23.72 -23.90 26.92
C GLU A 8 24.01 -22.64 26.07
N GLU A 9 25.21 -22.04 26.21
CA GLU A 9 25.59 -20.83 25.44
C GLU A 9 25.77 -21.06 23.93
N VAL A 10 26.11 -22.30 23.48
CA VAL A 10 26.33 -22.58 22.05
C VAL A 10 25.03 -22.69 21.29
N THR A 11 23.91 -22.98 21.97
CA THR A 11 22.60 -23.11 21.33
C THR A 11 21.89 -21.76 21.11
N GLU A 12 22.25 -20.73 21.85
CA GLU A 12 21.66 -19.39 21.72
C GLU A 12 22.26 -18.62 20.53
N GLN A 13 23.55 -18.78 20.26
CA GLN A 13 24.23 -18.10 19.12
C GLN A 13 23.87 -18.68 17.76
N ALA A 14 23.61 -19.97 17.64
CA ALA A 14 23.19 -20.60 16.38
C ALA A 14 21.77 -20.25 15.93
N GLY A 15 20.98 -19.61 16.79
CA GLY A 15 19.59 -19.17 16.50
C GLY A 15 19.47 -17.74 16.00
N GLU A 16 20.53 -16.95 15.96
CA GLU A 16 20.49 -15.52 15.56
C GLU A 16 20.86 -15.28 14.09
N GLU A 17 21.55 -16.23 13.46
CA GLU A 17 21.97 -16.16 12.06
C GLU A 17 20.79 -16.33 11.08
N GLY A 18 20.01 -15.38 10.81
CA GLY A 18 18.89 -15.40 9.87
C GLY A 18 17.74 -14.47 10.28
N ARG A 19 18.01 -13.58 11.22
CA ARG A 19 17.02 -12.63 11.75
C ARG A 19 17.36 -11.23 11.30
N ASP A 20 16.41 -10.60 10.60
CA ASP A 20 16.46 -9.17 10.36
C ASP A 20 15.86 -8.46 11.58
N SER A 21 16.68 -7.73 12.31
CA SER A 21 16.29 -7.01 13.52
C SER A 21 16.28 -5.52 13.27
N LEU A 22 15.28 -4.85 13.80
CA LEU A 22 15.05 -3.41 13.68
C LEU A 22 14.85 -2.82 15.07
N ILE A 23 15.58 -1.78 15.40
CA ILE A 23 15.40 -1.01 16.62
C ILE A 23 14.75 0.33 16.29
N LEU A 24 13.63 0.59 16.92
CA LEU A 24 12.92 1.88 16.90
C LEU A 24 13.09 2.53 18.26
N ARG A 25 13.81 3.64 18.34
CA ARG A 25 14.02 4.41 19.56
C ARG A 25 13.33 5.75 19.46
N PHE A 26 12.33 5.96 20.31
CA PHE A 26 11.65 7.25 20.40
C PHE A 26 12.38 8.17 21.38
N VAL A 27 12.72 9.35 20.90
CA VAL A 27 13.47 10.37 21.64
C VAL A 27 12.58 11.57 21.86
N GLY A 28 12.65 12.14 23.06
CA GLY A 28 11.89 13.33 23.43
C GLY A 28 12.05 13.64 24.90
N GLU A 29 11.35 14.68 25.35
CA GLU A 29 11.38 15.15 26.72
C GLU A 29 9.96 15.46 27.19
N ASP A 30 9.66 15.09 28.42
CA ASP A 30 8.45 15.47 29.11
C ASP A 30 8.46 16.97 29.48
N SER A 31 7.33 17.47 29.96
CA SER A 31 7.13 18.88 30.32
C SER A 31 8.09 19.39 31.42
N ASP A 32 8.70 18.49 32.18
CA ASP A 32 9.70 18.77 33.22
C ASP A 32 11.14 18.64 32.70
N GLY A 33 11.35 18.33 31.42
CA GLY A 33 12.68 18.17 30.80
C GLY A 33 13.31 16.81 31.03
N THR A 34 12.56 15.82 31.53
CA THR A 34 13.06 14.44 31.66
C THR A 34 12.87 13.68 30.31
N PRO A 35 13.82 12.80 29.94
CA PRO A 35 13.65 11.95 28.77
C PRO A 35 12.39 11.12 28.88
N ILE A 36 11.66 10.97 27.75
CA ILE A 36 10.45 10.16 27.72
C ILE A 36 10.77 8.67 27.95
N HIS A 37 9.98 8.04 28.80
CA HIS A 37 10.06 6.61 29.08
C HIS A 37 8.74 5.89 28.77
N GLU A 38 7.70 6.64 28.45
CA GLU A 38 6.36 6.13 28.17
C GLU A 38 5.84 6.67 26.85
N LEU A 39 5.07 5.87 26.13
CA LEU A 39 4.31 6.27 24.98
C LEU A 39 2.84 5.90 25.18
N GLN A 40 1.94 6.64 24.55
CA GLN A 40 0.53 6.29 24.52
C GLN A 40 0.35 4.91 23.89
N ALA A 41 -0.41 4.02 24.54
CA ALA A 41 -0.66 2.67 24.03
C ALA A 41 -1.29 2.66 22.61
N ALA A 42 -2.09 3.68 22.27
CA ALA A 42 -2.64 3.86 20.95
C ALA A 42 -1.51 4.07 19.89
N HIS A 43 -0.53 4.92 20.20
CA HIS A 43 0.60 5.14 19.31
C HIS A 43 1.45 3.88 19.11
N VAL A 44 1.70 3.12 20.19
CA VAL A 44 2.42 1.84 20.11
C VAL A 44 1.68 0.85 19.20
N ALA A 45 0.36 0.76 19.33
CA ALA A 45 -0.46 -0.09 18.48
C ALA A 45 -0.39 0.35 17.00
N GLU A 46 -0.44 1.65 16.73
CA GLU A 46 -0.28 2.18 15.35
C GLU A 46 1.10 1.87 14.77
N VAL A 47 2.18 2.03 15.55
CA VAL A 47 3.55 1.68 15.13
C VAL A 47 3.62 0.22 14.68
N LEU A 48 3.13 -0.69 15.50
CA LEU A 48 3.16 -2.13 15.20
C LEU A 48 2.29 -2.47 13.98
N GLU A 49 1.10 -1.87 13.87
CA GLU A 49 0.24 -2.03 12.68
C GLU A 49 0.91 -1.50 11.41
N GLY A 50 1.59 -0.37 11.51
CA GLY A 50 2.35 0.23 10.41
C GLY A 50 3.47 -0.69 9.92
N LEU A 51 4.27 -1.22 10.85
CA LEU A 51 5.37 -2.16 10.56
C LEU A 51 4.87 -3.45 9.91
N VAL A 52 3.85 -4.10 10.50
CA VAL A 52 3.25 -5.32 9.96
C VAL A 52 2.69 -5.06 8.57
N GLY A 53 2.01 -3.92 8.39
CA GLY A 53 1.44 -3.56 7.10
C GLY A 53 2.50 -3.30 6.03
N LEU A 54 3.57 -2.57 6.38
CA LEU A 54 4.67 -2.29 5.45
C LEU A 54 5.40 -3.59 5.07
N ASN A 55 5.81 -4.39 6.06
CA ASN A 55 6.44 -5.69 5.82
C ASN A 55 5.59 -6.58 4.90
N SER A 56 4.29 -6.70 5.17
CA SER A 56 3.37 -7.51 4.34
C SER A 56 3.25 -6.99 2.90
N ASP A 57 3.24 -5.67 2.69
CA ASP A 57 3.13 -5.09 1.36
C ASP A 57 4.38 -5.37 0.52
N PHE A 58 5.58 -5.21 1.10
CA PHE A 58 6.84 -5.48 0.41
C PHE A 58 7.15 -6.98 0.28
N ALA A 59 6.80 -7.80 1.27
CA ALA A 59 6.92 -9.26 1.16
C ALA A 59 6.08 -9.82 0.01
N LYS A 60 4.86 -9.33 -0.19
CA LYS A 60 3.99 -9.71 -1.32
C LYS A 60 4.54 -9.25 -2.68
N ALA A 61 5.37 -8.24 -2.69
CA ALA A 61 6.06 -7.78 -3.90
C ALA A 61 7.34 -8.58 -4.20
N GLY A 62 7.73 -9.52 -3.33
CA GLY A 62 8.97 -10.30 -3.47
C GLY A 62 10.21 -9.56 -2.99
N ALA A 63 10.08 -8.40 -2.32
CA ALA A 63 11.19 -7.55 -1.92
C ALA A 63 12.20 -8.24 -1.00
N PHE A 64 11.76 -9.23 -0.24
CA PHE A 64 12.58 -10.01 0.70
C PHE A 64 12.97 -11.40 0.15
N GLY A 65 12.85 -11.61 -1.16
CA GLY A 65 13.07 -12.88 -1.83
C GLY A 65 11.84 -13.79 -1.83
N ASP A 66 11.94 -14.92 -2.52
CA ASP A 66 10.86 -15.91 -2.67
C ASP A 66 10.68 -16.82 -1.42
N GLY A 67 11.04 -16.29 -0.26
CA GLY A 67 10.89 -17.02 1.01
C GLY A 67 9.44 -17.09 1.51
N PRO A 68 9.17 -17.98 2.49
CA PRO A 68 7.86 -18.07 3.13
C PRO A 68 7.50 -16.75 3.81
N PRO A 69 6.19 -16.53 4.12
CA PRO A 69 5.76 -15.36 4.85
C PRO A 69 6.57 -15.17 6.14
N SER A 70 7.04 -13.97 6.38
CA SER A 70 7.78 -13.62 7.59
C SER A 70 6.85 -12.98 8.61
N ASP A 71 6.96 -13.43 9.86
CA ASP A 71 6.29 -12.79 10.99
C ASP A 71 7.19 -11.71 11.62
N LEU A 72 6.58 -10.68 12.18
CA LEU A 72 7.27 -9.69 12.99
C LEU A 72 7.03 -10.01 14.46
N LEU A 73 8.13 -10.25 15.18
CA LEU A 73 8.13 -10.46 16.62
C LEU A 73 8.64 -9.21 17.32
N VAL A 74 8.04 -8.87 18.45
CA VAL A 74 8.48 -7.74 19.28
C VAL A 74 9.24 -8.30 20.48
N ARG A 75 10.47 -7.83 20.69
CA ARG A 75 11.26 -8.18 21.88
C ARG A 75 10.89 -7.27 23.06
N PRO A 76 11.05 -7.74 24.29
CA PRO A 76 10.87 -6.90 25.47
C PRO A 76 11.72 -5.63 25.41
N ALA A 77 11.14 -4.51 25.86
CA ALA A 77 11.87 -3.24 25.97
C ALA A 77 13.05 -3.38 26.94
N ARG A 78 14.18 -2.70 26.62
CA ARG A 78 15.34 -2.59 27.50
C ARG A 78 15.21 -1.31 28.36
N GLU A 79 15.89 -1.26 29.50
CA GLU A 79 15.92 -0.06 30.34
C GLU A 79 16.54 1.12 29.58
N GLY A 80 15.94 2.28 29.69
CA GLY A 80 16.39 3.53 29.04
C GLY A 80 15.26 4.23 28.32
N SER A 81 15.54 4.82 27.16
CA SER A 81 14.56 5.45 26.27
C SER A 81 13.50 4.44 25.81
N PHE A 82 12.31 4.90 25.37
CA PHE A 82 11.30 4.00 24.84
C PHE A 82 11.79 3.33 23.55
N ILE A 83 12.08 2.03 23.63
CA ILE A 83 12.64 1.23 22.52
C ILE A 83 11.68 0.11 22.18
N ILE A 84 11.39 -0.03 20.88
CA ILE A 84 10.72 -1.19 20.30
C ILE A 84 11.74 -1.92 19.43
N GLU A 85 12.10 -3.13 19.83
CA GLU A 85 12.91 -4.02 19.00
C GLU A 85 12.00 -5.00 18.28
N VAL A 86 12.10 -5.03 16.95
CA VAL A 86 11.28 -5.89 16.09
C VAL A 86 12.19 -6.84 15.34
N VAL A 87 11.87 -8.11 15.36
CA VAL A 87 12.59 -9.16 14.64
C VAL A 87 11.71 -9.74 13.57
N ARG A 88 12.17 -9.70 12.33
CA ARG A 88 11.53 -10.39 11.22
C ARG A 88 11.96 -11.84 11.20
N TRP A 89 11.02 -12.75 11.44
CA TRP A 89 11.24 -14.18 11.54
C TRP A 89 10.73 -14.90 10.31
N VAL A 90 11.57 -15.74 9.70
CA VAL A 90 11.23 -16.60 8.56
C VAL A 90 11.04 -18.04 9.04
N HIS A 91 9.83 -18.60 8.88
CA HIS A 91 9.41 -19.86 9.51
C HIS A 91 10.02 -21.13 8.94
N GLU A 92 10.46 -21.14 7.69
CA GLU A 92 10.93 -22.36 7.02
C GLU A 92 12.35 -22.19 6.47
N ASN A 93 13.26 -23.08 6.88
CA ASN A 93 14.66 -23.14 6.52
C ASN A 93 15.51 -21.93 6.95
N PRO A 94 16.00 -21.90 8.19
CA PRO A 94 16.92 -20.88 8.67
C PRO A 94 18.21 -20.78 7.83
N GLU A 95 18.68 -21.86 7.19
CA GLU A 95 19.81 -21.84 6.26
C GLU A 95 19.51 -21.04 4.97
N MET A 96 18.26 -21.04 4.50
CA MET A 96 17.84 -20.22 3.36
C MET A 96 17.62 -18.75 3.77
N ALA A 97 17.19 -18.51 5.00
CA ALA A 97 17.01 -17.15 5.52
C ALA A 97 18.34 -16.42 5.64
N THR A 98 19.38 -17.09 6.12
CA THR A 98 20.76 -16.57 6.18
C THR A 98 21.31 -16.25 4.79
N ALA A 99 21.05 -17.13 3.81
CA ALA A 99 21.41 -16.91 2.43
C ALA A 99 20.65 -15.71 1.81
N THR A 100 19.40 -15.47 2.24
CA THR A 100 18.57 -14.39 1.66
C THR A 100 18.89 -13.02 2.24
N ILE A 101 19.30 -12.95 3.52
CA ILE A 101 19.59 -11.65 4.19
C ILE A 101 21.05 -11.23 4.01
N GLY A 102 21.99 -12.17 3.93
CA GLY A 102 23.42 -11.85 3.89
C GLY A 102 24.15 -12.22 2.59
N ALA A 103 23.76 -13.28 1.90
CA ALA A 103 24.49 -13.80 0.74
C ALA A 103 23.83 -13.51 -0.61
N VAL A 104 22.54 -13.14 -0.64
CA VAL A 104 21.77 -12.84 -1.88
C VAL A 104 21.30 -11.38 -1.94
N GLY A 105 21.69 -10.53 -0.97
CA GLY A 105 21.48 -9.08 -1.07
C GLY A 105 20.02 -8.62 -0.99
N GLY A 106 19.15 -9.35 -0.30
CA GLY A 106 17.80 -8.87 0.01
C GLY A 106 17.85 -7.70 1.01
N PRO A 107 16.97 -6.69 0.86
CA PRO A 107 16.97 -5.54 1.75
C PRO A 107 16.48 -5.91 3.14
N SER A 108 17.01 -5.21 4.16
CA SER A 108 16.47 -5.23 5.51
C SER A 108 15.15 -4.45 5.60
N LEU A 109 14.41 -4.64 6.69
CA LEU A 109 13.22 -3.84 6.97
C LEU A 109 13.57 -2.36 7.20
N GLY A 110 14.73 -2.07 7.80
CA GLY A 110 15.27 -0.72 7.96
C GLY A 110 15.51 -0.05 6.60
N SER A 111 16.14 -0.75 5.67
CA SER A 111 16.34 -0.29 4.30
C SER A 111 15.02 0.05 3.58
N VAL A 112 14.01 -0.79 3.73
CA VAL A 112 12.67 -0.54 3.16
C VAL A 112 12.03 0.71 3.76
N ILE A 113 12.11 0.90 5.08
CA ILE A 113 11.61 2.11 5.75
C ILE A 113 12.34 3.36 5.25
N TRP A 114 13.67 3.28 5.09
CA TRP A 114 14.48 4.37 4.54
C TRP A 114 13.99 4.80 3.16
N TRP A 115 13.95 3.90 2.19
CA TRP A 115 13.52 4.23 0.82
C TRP A 115 12.05 4.67 0.76
N ALA A 116 11.19 4.05 1.56
CA ALA A 116 9.79 4.45 1.66
C ALA A 116 9.66 5.89 2.17
N THR A 117 10.46 6.28 3.19
CA THR A 117 10.49 7.64 3.73
C THR A 117 11.08 8.61 2.70
N LYS A 118 12.18 8.25 2.05
CA LYS A 118 12.80 9.06 1.01
C LYS A 118 11.82 9.33 -0.14
N SER A 119 11.06 8.32 -0.56
CA SER A 119 9.99 8.49 -1.58
C SER A 119 8.81 9.35 -1.09
N ALA A 120 8.67 9.59 0.21
CA ALA A 120 7.68 10.52 0.76
C ALA A 120 8.24 11.96 0.84
N ARG A 121 9.55 12.12 1.07
CA ARG A 121 10.26 13.41 1.15
C ARG A 121 10.45 14.06 -0.23
N ALA A 122 10.86 13.26 -1.23
CA ALA A 122 11.22 13.75 -2.55
C ALA A 122 10.52 12.96 -3.65
N ASN A 123 10.14 13.64 -4.72
CA ASN A 123 9.69 12.96 -5.93
C ASN A 123 10.90 12.43 -6.71
N VAL A 124 10.65 11.44 -7.55
CA VAL A 124 11.63 10.90 -8.47
C VAL A 124 11.85 11.88 -9.61
N SER A 125 13.12 12.17 -9.89
CA SER A 125 13.53 12.99 -11.04
C SER A 125 13.76 12.11 -12.26
N ASP A 126 14.46 10.97 -12.07
CA ASP A 126 14.77 10.01 -13.12
C ASP A 126 15.04 8.63 -12.54
N PHE A 127 14.94 7.57 -13.33
CA PHE A 127 15.29 6.22 -12.91
C PHE A 127 15.74 5.35 -14.09
N GLU A 128 16.62 4.39 -13.82
CA GLU A 128 17.18 3.47 -14.80
C GLU A 128 17.26 2.05 -14.22
N TYR A 129 16.74 1.06 -14.95
CA TYR A 129 16.89 -0.35 -14.59
C TYR A 129 18.29 -0.83 -14.96
N LEU A 130 18.99 -1.43 -13.99
CA LEU A 130 20.32 -1.97 -14.15
C LEU A 130 20.27 -3.48 -14.44
N GLU A 131 21.32 -4.02 -15.08
CA GLU A 131 21.40 -5.45 -15.40
C GLU A 131 21.56 -6.36 -14.15
N ASN A 132 21.94 -5.78 -13.00
CA ASN A 132 22.15 -6.48 -11.73
C ASN A 132 20.87 -6.70 -10.91
N GLY A 133 19.67 -6.44 -11.47
CA GLY A 133 18.39 -6.57 -10.76
C GLY A 133 18.11 -5.40 -9.80
N ARG A 134 18.78 -4.27 -9.97
CA ARG A 134 18.55 -3.04 -9.22
C ARG A 134 18.04 -1.92 -10.12
N VAL A 135 17.51 -0.90 -9.52
CA VAL A 135 17.07 0.33 -10.20
C VAL A 135 17.84 1.50 -9.59
N LYS A 136 18.54 2.23 -10.42
CA LYS A 136 19.19 3.48 -10.05
C LYS A 136 18.13 4.58 -10.08
N VAL A 137 17.86 5.18 -8.93
CA VAL A 137 16.82 6.20 -8.77
C VAL A 137 17.48 7.52 -8.44
N LYS A 138 17.23 8.54 -9.26
CA LYS A 138 17.63 9.92 -8.98
C LYS A 138 16.43 10.67 -8.39
N TRP A 139 16.60 11.23 -7.21
CA TRP A 139 15.59 12.03 -6.53
C TRP A 139 15.69 13.51 -6.91
N GLN A 140 14.64 14.28 -6.63
CA GLN A 140 14.63 15.73 -6.91
C GLN A 140 15.60 16.53 -6.03
N ASP A 141 16.09 15.96 -4.95
CA ASP A 141 17.14 16.53 -4.10
C ASP A 141 18.57 16.24 -4.62
N ASP A 142 18.68 15.74 -5.87
CA ASP A 142 19.89 15.32 -6.55
C ASP A 142 20.61 14.12 -5.91
N THR A 143 20.06 13.49 -4.90
CA THR A 143 20.60 12.25 -4.36
C THR A 143 20.27 11.06 -5.28
N VAL A 144 21.08 10.02 -5.21
CA VAL A 144 20.93 8.80 -6.01
C VAL A 144 20.95 7.59 -5.08
N ASP A 145 20.01 6.66 -5.30
CA ASP A 145 19.98 5.37 -4.61
C ASP A 145 19.93 4.24 -5.64
N GLU A 146 20.55 3.11 -5.30
CA GLU A 146 20.34 1.84 -5.99
C GLU A 146 19.41 0.95 -5.17
N ILE A 147 18.23 0.71 -5.71
CA ILE A 147 17.12 0.03 -5.03
C ILE A 147 16.86 -1.30 -5.74
N PRO A 148 16.67 -2.44 -5.04
CA PRO A 148 16.23 -3.67 -5.68
C PRO A 148 14.95 -3.48 -6.49
N THR A 149 14.86 -4.14 -7.64
CA THR A 149 13.74 -3.94 -8.60
C THR A 149 12.38 -4.20 -7.94
N GLU A 150 12.25 -5.23 -7.12
CA GLU A 150 11.02 -5.60 -6.43
C GLU A 150 10.58 -4.52 -5.43
N VAL A 151 11.55 -3.92 -4.74
CA VAL A 151 11.31 -2.79 -3.83
C VAL A 151 10.88 -1.57 -4.61
N TRP A 152 11.59 -1.22 -5.68
CA TRP A 152 11.25 -0.10 -6.55
C TRP A 152 9.85 -0.23 -7.14
N ASP A 153 9.51 -1.42 -7.61
CA ASP A 153 8.20 -1.72 -8.17
C ASP A 153 7.07 -1.50 -7.16
N GLU A 154 7.26 -1.84 -5.88
CA GLU A 154 6.26 -1.55 -4.85
C GLU A 154 6.30 -0.07 -4.44
N LEU A 155 7.48 0.57 -4.39
CA LEU A 155 7.59 2.01 -4.13
C LEU A 155 6.89 2.86 -5.20
N SER A 156 6.89 2.44 -6.45
CA SER A 156 6.21 3.14 -7.55
C SER A 156 4.68 2.96 -7.52
N LYS A 157 4.19 1.92 -6.83
CA LYS A 157 2.77 1.59 -6.69
C LYS A 157 2.23 2.04 -5.33
N ARG A 158 0.90 2.20 -5.20
CA ARG A 158 0.17 2.38 -3.93
C ARG A 158 0.75 3.45 -2.98
N LYS A 159 1.21 4.58 -3.52
CA LYS A 159 1.86 5.67 -2.78
C LYS A 159 1.07 6.09 -1.52
N SER A 160 -0.24 6.26 -1.63
CA SER A 160 -1.11 6.66 -0.52
C SER A 160 -1.14 5.61 0.61
N ARG A 161 -1.20 4.31 0.26
CA ARG A 161 -1.16 3.22 1.25
C ARG A 161 0.18 3.16 1.98
N ARG A 162 1.29 3.30 1.27
CA ARG A 162 2.64 3.36 1.84
C ARG A 162 2.80 4.55 2.77
N LYS A 163 2.38 5.75 2.36
CA LYS A 163 2.36 6.94 3.21
C LYS A 163 1.56 6.69 4.49
N LYS A 164 0.40 6.01 4.41
CA LYS A 164 -0.37 5.62 5.59
C LYS A 164 0.44 4.73 6.53
N ARG A 165 1.15 3.71 6.01
CA ARG A 165 1.97 2.80 6.84
C ARG A 165 3.13 3.53 7.52
N LEU A 166 3.84 4.38 6.78
CA LEU A 166 4.89 5.22 7.34
C LEU A 166 4.37 6.15 8.44
N ARG A 167 3.22 6.79 8.20
CA ARG A 167 2.60 7.65 9.20
C ARG A 167 2.22 6.88 10.46
N GLN A 168 1.76 5.65 10.35
CA GLN A 168 1.49 4.78 11.49
C GLN A 168 2.78 4.46 12.27
N ILE A 169 3.89 4.13 11.58
CA ILE A 169 5.21 3.89 12.22
C ILE A 169 5.69 5.14 12.97
N MET A 170 5.42 6.31 12.44
CA MET A 170 5.81 7.60 13.02
C MET A 170 4.71 8.21 13.92
N ALA A 171 3.65 7.47 14.30
CA ALA A 171 2.52 8.02 15.05
C ALA A 171 2.93 8.77 16.34
N PRO A 172 3.93 8.31 17.13
CA PRO A 172 4.36 9.04 18.32
C PRO A 172 4.89 10.45 18.04
N LEU A 173 5.41 10.72 16.83
CA LEU A 173 5.86 12.08 16.44
C LEU A 173 4.69 13.08 16.30
N SER A 174 3.44 12.66 16.47
CA SER A 174 2.30 13.56 16.58
C SER A 174 2.21 14.21 17.97
N ASP A 175 2.82 13.60 18.98
CA ASP A 175 2.90 14.14 20.34
C ASP A 175 4.04 15.16 20.42
N ASP A 176 3.81 16.28 21.13
CA ASP A 176 4.81 17.34 21.26
C ASP A 176 6.01 16.93 22.14
N ALA A 177 5.82 15.96 23.03
CA ALA A 177 6.88 15.40 23.84
C ALA A 177 7.88 14.53 23.04
N VAL A 178 7.47 14.00 21.87
CA VAL A 178 8.31 13.16 21.02
C VAL A 178 8.92 13.98 19.90
N THR A 179 10.24 14.11 19.91
CA THR A 179 10.96 14.94 18.94
C THR A 179 11.50 14.17 17.76
N ALA A 180 11.91 12.91 17.97
CA ALA A 180 12.52 12.10 16.92
C ALA A 180 12.25 10.60 17.11
N LEU A 181 12.31 9.86 16.00
CA LEU A 181 12.36 8.41 15.93
C LEU A 181 13.69 8.00 15.28
N GLN A 182 14.57 7.42 16.06
CA GLN A 182 15.80 6.81 15.58
C GLN A 182 15.51 5.37 15.16
N VAL A 183 15.95 5.03 13.94
CA VAL A 183 15.81 3.70 13.35
C VAL A 183 17.22 3.15 13.15
N SER A 184 17.51 1.99 13.71
CA SER A 184 18.81 1.35 13.57
C SER A 184 18.66 -0.17 13.47
N GLU A 185 19.65 -0.81 12.87
CA GLU A 185 19.79 -2.25 12.87
C GLU A 185 20.75 -2.66 13.97
N PRO A 186 20.43 -3.64 14.83
CA PRO A 186 21.37 -4.16 15.81
C PRO A 186 22.44 -4.94 15.05
N ASP A 187 23.64 -4.49 15.15
CA ASP A 187 24.85 -5.07 14.58
C ASP A 187 24.91 -5.03 13.03
N PRO A 188 25.32 -3.90 12.44
CA PRO A 188 25.93 -3.98 11.12
C PRO A 188 27.18 -4.85 11.31
N THR A 189 27.19 -6.04 10.70
CA THR A 189 28.41 -6.85 10.63
C THR A 189 29.59 -5.92 10.38
N LEU A 190 30.61 -5.96 11.23
CA LEU A 190 31.75 -5.05 11.26
C LEU A 190 32.52 -4.90 9.94
N ASP A 191 32.09 -5.58 8.87
CA ASP A 191 32.63 -5.58 7.52
C ASP A 191 31.76 -4.86 6.47
N ALA A 192 30.60 -4.29 6.85
CA ALA A 192 29.92 -3.37 5.93
C ALA A 192 30.68 -2.03 5.92
N SER A 193 31.75 -1.97 5.17
CA SER A 193 32.27 -0.69 4.68
C SER A 193 31.08 0.07 4.12
N PRO A 194 30.89 1.36 4.42
CA PRO A 194 29.89 2.16 3.76
C PRO A 194 30.18 2.04 2.28
N GLU A 195 29.36 1.22 1.59
CA GLU A 195 29.51 1.06 0.14
C GLU A 195 29.36 2.47 -0.44
N GLU A 196 30.33 2.89 -1.23
CA GLU A 196 30.37 4.19 -1.90
C GLU A 196 29.19 4.39 -2.86
N ASP A 197 28.30 3.41 -3.00
CA ASP A 197 27.22 3.31 -3.97
C ASP A 197 25.81 3.40 -3.34
N GLY A 198 25.48 4.47 -2.61
CA GLY A 198 24.08 4.91 -2.47
C GLY A 198 23.11 3.96 -1.78
N GLY A 199 23.60 3.07 -0.89
CA GLY A 199 22.76 2.23 -0.04
C GLY A 199 22.14 3.00 1.16
N PRO A 200 21.10 2.43 1.81
CA PRO A 200 20.54 3.05 3.01
C PRO A 200 21.56 3.04 4.15
N PRO A 201 21.60 4.11 4.97
CA PRO A 201 22.46 4.15 6.13
C PRO A 201 21.97 3.13 7.18
N PRO A 202 22.88 2.51 7.96
CA PRO A 202 22.53 1.55 9.00
C PRO A 202 21.76 2.17 10.17
N GLU A 203 21.86 3.48 10.32
CA GLU A 203 21.10 4.27 11.29
C GLU A 203 20.61 5.57 10.64
N PHE A 204 19.35 5.94 10.91
CA PHE A 204 18.77 7.19 10.45
C PHE A 204 17.70 7.70 11.41
N THR A 205 17.42 8.99 11.31
CA THR A 205 16.44 9.67 12.16
C THR A 205 15.26 10.17 11.34
N LEU A 206 14.07 9.94 11.86
CA LEU A 206 12.80 10.46 11.36
C LEU A 206 12.29 11.53 12.32
N GLU A 207 11.83 12.63 11.77
CA GLU A 207 11.36 13.78 12.51
C GLU A 207 9.86 14.05 12.26
N ARG A 208 9.31 15.01 13.00
CA ARG A 208 7.90 15.45 12.80
C ARG A 208 7.62 15.90 11.37
N THR A 209 8.59 16.46 10.67
CA THR A 209 8.48 16.81 9.24
C THR A 209 8.19 15.60 8.38
N ASP A 210 8.81 14.46 8.67
CA ASP A 210 8.57 13.21 7.95
C ASP A 210 7.17 12.67 8.20
N TYR A 211 6.72 12.73 9.46
CA TYR A 211 5.34 12.40 9.81
C TYR A 211 4.34 13.25 9.05
N GLN A 212 4.61 14.55 8.83
CA GLN A 212 3.74 15.43 8.07
C GLN A 212 3.76 15.11 6.57
N LEU A 213 4.95 14.86 6.00
CA LEU A 213 5.13 14.49 4.59
C LEU A 213 4.51 13.11 4.26
N ALA A 214 4.49 12.20 5.23
CA ALA A 214 3.84 10.90 5.11
C ALA A 214 2.30 10.98 5.18
N ARG A 215 1.71 12.17 5.12
CA ARG A 215 0.24 12.32 5.02
C ARG A 215 -0.25 11.71 3.71
N PRO A 216 -1.18 10.74 3.76
CA PRO A 216 -1.78 10.21 2.55
C PRO A 216 -2.48 11.34 1.79
N GLU A 217 -2.16 11.49 0.54
CA GLU A 217 -2.94 12.32 -0.37
C GLU A 217 -4.18 11.52 -0.77
N ASP A 218 -5.32 12.19 -0.91
CA ASP A 218 -6.49 11.60 -1.53
C ASP A 218 -6.17 11.37 -3.01
N GLU A 219 -5.60 10.23 -3.36
CA GLU A 219 -5.42 9.83 -4.75
C GLU A 219 -6.81 9.59 -5.34
N THR A 220 -7.27 10.56 -6.13
CA THR A 220 -8.47 10.42 -6.93
C THR A 220 -8.05 10.27 -8.38
N GLU A 221 -8.25 9.09 -8.93
CA GLU A 221 -8.06 8.80 -10.35
C GLU A 221 -9.44 8.78 -11.01
N GLU A 222 -9.64 9.68 -11.96
CA GLU A 222 -10.86 9.75 -12.75
C GLU A 222 -10.58 9.26 -14.16
N THR A 223 -11.31 8.26 -14.58
CA THR A 223 -11.25 7.76 -15.95
C THR A 223 -12.66 7.72 -16.54
N HIS A 224 -12.75 7.98 -17.83
CA HIS A 224 -14.00 7.87 -18.55
C HIS A 224 -13.81 7.08 -19.83
N ARG A 225 -14.79 6.27 -20.17
CA ARG A 225 -14.84 5.57 -21.45
C ARG A 225 -16.25 5.62 -22.04
N VAL A 226 -16.33 5.68 -23.34
CA VAL A 226 -17.60 5.60 -24.07
C VAL A 226 -17.65 4.29 -24.83
N PHE A 227 -18.74 3.56 -24.70
CA PHE A 227 -18.95 2.29 -25.39
C PHE A 227 -20.40 2.14 -25.82
N GLU A 228 -20.63 1.23 -26.77
CA GLU A 228 -21.95 0.88 -27.24
C GLU A 228 -22.28 -0.54 -26.79
N THR A 229 -23.52 -0.75 -26.38
CA THR A 229 -23.97 -2.06 -25.90
C THR A 229 -25.46 -2.25 -26.06
N GLU A 230 -25.88 -3.50 -26.26
CA GLU A 230 -27.26 -3.89 -26.09
C GLU A 230 -27.58 -4.04 -24.60
N ALA A 231 -28.67 -3.45 -24.16
CA ALA A 231 -29.12 -3.49 -22.79
C ALA A 231 -30.64 -3.46 -22.68
N ARG A 232 -31.14 -3.84 -21.50
CA ARG A 232 -32.56 -3.68 -21.11
C ARG A 232 -32.64 -2.59 -20.04
N MET A 233 -33.72 -1.85 -20.06
CA MET A 233 -34.06 -0.90 -19.01
C MET A 233 -34.95 -1.62 -18.01
N SER A 234 -34.35 -2.12 -16.92
CA SER A 234 -35.03 -2.96 -15.92
C SER A 234 -35.85 -2.20 -14.91
N ALA A 235 -35.55 -0.90 -14.73
CA ALA A 235 -36.36 0.05 -13.96
C ALA A 235 -36.24 1.43 -14.61
N ILE A 236 -37.36 2.11 -14.75
CA ILE A 236 -37.48 3.42 -15.36
C ILE A 236 -38.18 4.30 -14.34
N ASP A 237 -37.55 5.43 -14.02
CA ASP A 237 -38.15 6.49 -13.22
C ASP A 237 -38.58 7.60 -14.20
N PHE A 238 -39.90 7.76 -14.40
CA PHE A 238 -40.42 8.75 -15.31
C PHE A 238 -40.36 10.17 -14.77
N ASP A 239 -40.18 10.31 -13.45
CA ASP A 239 -40.07 11.62 -12.79
C ASP A 239 -38.65 12.14 -12.76
N SER A 240 -37.63 11.25 -12.93
CA SER A 240 -36.22 11.61 -12.89
C SER A 240 -35.39 10.78 -13.89
N PRO A 241 -34.62 11.41 -14.77
CA PRO A 241 -33.70 10.69 -15.67
C PRO A 241 -32.51 10.06 -14.96
N ASP A 242 -32.30 10.34 -13.65
CA ASP A 242 -31.09 9.97 -12.91
C ASP A 242 -31.15 8.60 -12.25
N ARG A 243 -32.28 7.91 -12.32
CA ARG A 243 -32.50 6.66 -11.56
C ARG A 243 -32.92 5.48 -12.41
N TRP A 244 -32.55 5.49 -13.66
CA TRP A 244 -32.86 4.37 -14.55
C TRP A 244 -31.90 3.22 -14.29
N ARG A 245 -32.39 1.99 -14.38
CA ARG A 245 -31.55 0.80 -14.19
C ARG A 245 -31.34 0.10 -15.53
N VAL A 246 -30.07 0.09 -15.95
CA VAL A 246 -29.64 -0.50 -17.22
C VAL A 246 -29.00 -1.86 -16.94
N LYS A 247 -29.50 -2.89 -17.60
CA LYS A 247 -29.00 -4.25 -17.51
C LYS A 247 -28.42 -4.68 -18.85
N THR A 248 -27.12 -4.86 -18.91
CA THR A 248 -26.40 -5.48 -20.02
C THR A 248 -26.29 -7.01 -19.81
N THR A 249 -25.60 -7.71 -20.68
CA THR A 249 -25.31 -9.14 -20.50
C THR A 249 -24.49 -9.41 -19.24
N ASN A 250 -23.58 -8.49 -18.88
CA ASN A 250 -22.60 -8.71 -17.85
C ASN A 250 -22.86 -7.91 -16.56
N GLU A 251 -23.56 -6.79 -16.64
CA GLU A 251 -23.71 -5.85 -15.53
C GLU A 251 -25.14 -5.31 -15.41
N ASN A 252 -25.50 -4.94 -14.18
CA ASN A 252 -26.77 -4.27 -13.88
C ASN A 252 -26.47 -3.05 -13.00
N ARG A 253 -26.64 -1.84 -13.56
CA ARG A 253 -26.26 -0.58 -12.91
C ARG A 253 -27.34 0.48 -13.01
N SER A 254 -27.36 1.38 -12.04
CA SER A 254 -28.08 2.64 -12.18
C SER A 254 -27.37 3.53 -13.19
N ALA A 255 -28.15 4.23 -14.01
CA ALA A 255 -27.66 5.13 -15.04
C ALA A 255 -28.53 6.38 -15.11
N THR A 256 -27.89 7.49 -15.43
CA THR A 256 -28.55 8.73 -15.84
C THR A 256 -28.79 8.70 -17.35
N VAL A 257 -29.92 9.14 -17.83
CA VAL A 257 -30.24 9.24 -19.26
C VAL A 257 -30.17 10.70 -19.70
N GLU A 258 -29.15 11.05 -20.50
CA GLU A 258 -28.93 12.41 -21.04
C GLU A 258 -29.52 12.60 -22.44
N ASP A 259 -30.06 11.54 -23.10
CA ASP A 259 -30.68 11.63 -24.41
C ASP A 259 -32.03 12.38 -24.34
N ALA A 260 -31.98 13.69 -24.57
CA ALA A 260 -33.15 14.56 -24.51
C ALA A 260 -34.24 14.17 -25.53
N GLN A 261 -33.85 13.63 -26.71
CA GLN A 261 -34.80 13.22 -27.73
C GLN A 261 -35.54 11.95 -27.29
N PHE A 262 -34.82 11.01 -26.70
CA PHE A 262 -35.43 9.81 -26.17
C PHE A 262 -36.36 10.12 -24.98
N ILE A 263 -35.93 10.96 -24.04
CA ILE A 263 -36.73 11.41 -22.89
C ILE A 263 -38.03 12.11 -23.39
N SER A 264 -37.91 12.99 -24.40
CA SER A 264 -39.09 13.65 -24.97
C SER A 264 -40.10 12.65 -25.57
N ARG A 265 -39.61 11.62 -26.25
CA ARG A 265 -40.47 10.55 -26.79
C ARG A 265 -41.17 9.73 -25.71
N VAL A 266 -40.44 9.47 -24.60
CA VAL A 266 -41.01 8.78 -23.43
C VAL A 266 -42.11 9.61 -22.81
N ASN A 267 -41.88 10.91 -22.61
CA ASN A 267 -42.85 11.84 -22.08
C ASN A 267 -44.08 12.02 -22.97
N LEU A 268 -43.93 11.87 -24.28
CA LEU A 268 -45.03 11.88 -25.26
C LEU A 268 -45.77 10.54 -25.35
N GLY A 269 -45.46 9.55 -24.51
CA GLY A 269 -46.20 8.29 -24.42
C GLY A 269 -45.57 7.13 -25.22
N LEU A 270 -44.26 7.16 -25.45
CA LEU A 270 -43.56 6.00 -26.00
C LEU A 270 -43.74 4.80 -25.08
N ALA A 271 -44.39 3.75 -25.56
CA ALA A 271 -44.62 2.53 -24.81
C ALA A 271 -43.32 1.74 -24.69
N LEU A 272 -42.77 1.65 -23.47
CA LEU A 272 -41.59 0.87 -23.11
C LEU A 272 -42.00 -0.40 -22.37
N ARG A 273 -41.39 -1.52 -22.70
CA ARG A 273 -41.60 -2.80 -22.03
C ARG A 273 -40.29 -3.25 -21.35
N LYS A 274 -40.42 -3.96 -20.23
CA LYS A 274 -39.30 -4.47 -19.45
C LYS A 274 -38.31 -5.33 -20.27
N ASP A 275 -38.81 -6.01 -21.32
CA ASP A 275 -38.00 -6.92 -22.12
C ASP A 275 -37.52 -6.30 -23.44
N ASP A 276 -37.80 -5.03 -23.69
CA ASP A 276 -37.31 -4.34 -24.87
C ASP A 276 -35.75 -4.23 -24.78
N ILE A 277 -35.12 -4.46 -25.92
CA ILE A 277 -33.66 -4.39 -26.04
C ILE A 277 -33.30 -3.08 -26.73
N PHE A 278 -32.47 -2.30 -26.06
CA PHE A 278 -32.01 -0.99 -26.50
C PHE A 278 -30.55 -1.07 -26.94
N ASN A 279 -30.20 -0.41 -28.02
CA ASN A 279 -28.82 -0.17 -28.39
C ASN A 279 -28.42 1.19 -27.82
N LEU A 280 -27.57 1.16 -26.79
CA LEU A 280 -27.22 2.31 -26.00
C LEU A 280 -25.76 2.70 -26.23
N LYS A 281 -25.51 4.01 -26.35
CA LYS A 281 -24.20 4.59 -26.22
C LYS A 281 -24.04 5.11 -24.78
N ILE A 282 -23.14 4.51 -24.03
CA ILE A 282 -22.96 4.75 -22.60
C ILE A 282 -21.58 5.37 -22.34
N ARG A 283 -21.54 6.42 -21.53
CA ARG A 283 -20.32 6.90 -20.89
C ARG A 283 -20.26 6.25 -19.51
N GLU A 284 -19.15 5.59 -19.22
CA GLU A 284 -18.82 5.11 -17.89
C GLU A 284 -17.76 6.03 -17.31
N ASP A 285 -18.11 6.70 -16.23
CA ASP A 285 -17.20 7.50 -15.42
C ASP A 285 -16.78 6.67 -14.21
N SER A 286 -15.47 6.47 -14.04
CA SER A 286 -14.89 5.70 -12.93
C SER A 286 -14.05 6.63 -12.08
N VAL A 287 -14.38 6.73 -10.81
CA VAL A 287 -13.62 7.49 -9.82
C VAL A 287 -13.01 6.48 -8.83
N THR A 288 -11.70 6.38 -8.86
CA THR A 288 -10.95 5.55 -7.89
C THR A 288 -10.40 6.45 -6.82
N LYS A 289 -10.91 6.31 -5.60
CA LYS A 289 -10.42 7.02 -4.41
C LYS A 289 -9.88 6.03 -3.40
N ASN A 290 -8.60 6.16 -3.07
CA ASN A 290 -7.93 5.30 -2.09
C ASN A 290 -8.10 3.79 -2.39
N GLY A 291 -7.98 3.41 -3.67
CA GLY A 291 -8.10 2.03 -4.12
C GLY A 291 -9.53 1.48 -4.20
N ARG A 292 -10.56 2.30 -3.91
CA ARG A 292 -11.97 1.95 -4.12
C ARG A 292 -12.48 2.63 -5.37
N THR A 293 -12.93 1.84 -6.35
CA THR A 293 -13.49 2.35 -7.60
C THR A 293 -15.01 2.43 -7.51
N GLN A 294 -15.54 3.62 -7.72
CA GLN A 294 -16.96 3.88 -7.95
C GLN A 294 -17.15 4.12 -9.44
N ARG A 295 -18.14 3.46 -10.03
CA ARG A 295 -18.46 3.61 -11.46
C ARG A 295 -19.88 4.11 -11.62
N THR A 296 -20.06 5.11 -12.47
CA THR A 296 -21.34 5.71 -12.81
C THR A 296 -21.58 5.60 -14.31
N TRP A 297 -22.78 5.24 -14.71
CA TRP A 297 -23.16 5.17 -16.12
C TRP A 297 -24.05 6.32 -16.50
N THR A 298 -23.78 6.89 -17.68
CA THR A 298 -24.62 7.90 -18.34
C THR A 298 -24.95 7.41 -19.74
N VAL A 299 -26.23 7.25 -20.02
CA VAL A 299 -26.72 6.93 -21.37
C VAL A 299 -26.73 8.23 -22.17
N LEU A 300 -25.80 8.37 -23.10
CA LEU A 300 -25.66 9.54 -23.94
C LEU A 300 -26.66 9.54 -25.11
N GLU A 301 -26.96 8.34 -25.63
CA GLU A 301 -27.80 8.19 -26.81
C GLU A 301 -28.50 6.82 -26.84
N VAL A 302 -29.77 6.80 -27.17
CA VAL A 302 -30.54 5.61 -27.46
C VAL A 302 -30.68 5.47 -28.97
N LYS A 303 -29.74 4.78 -29.63
CA LYS A 303 -29.67 4.63 -31.08
C LYS A 303 -30.85 3.90 -31.68
N GLY A 304 -31.46 3.00 -30.94
CA GLY A 304 -32.63 2.25 -31.36
C GLY A 304 -33.06 1.26 -30.28
N TYR A 305 -34.24 0.72 -30.47
CA TYR A 305 -34.71 -0.39 -29.65
C TYR A 305 -35.51 -1.39 -30.50
N ARG A 306 -35.47 -2.66 -30.10
CA ARG A 306 -36.29 -3.71 -30.68
C ARG A 306 -37.22 -4.29 -29.62
N LYS A 307 -38.49 -4.41 -29.98
CA LYS A 307 -39.46 -5.13 -29.16
C LYS A 307 -39.10 -6.62 -29.21
N ARG A 308 -39.09 -7.28 -28.07
CA ARG A 308 -39.03 -8.74 -28.05
C ARG A 308 -40.36 -9.25 -28.68
N SER A 309 -40.26 -9.99 -29.77
CA SER A 309 -41.42 -10.69 -30.35
C SER A 309 -42.02 -11.57 -29.26
N GLY A 310 -43.22 -11.23 -28.81
CA GLY A 310 -44.00 -12.13 -27.94
C GLY A 310 -44.27 -13.38 -28.74
N ASP A 311 -43.98 -14.52 -28.16
CA ASP A 311 -44.42 -15.80 -28.60
C ASP A 311 -45.97 -15.81 -28.59
N GLY A 312 -46.57 -16.05 -29.75
CA GLY A 312 -47.92 -16.57 -29.88
C GLY A 312 -49.08 -15.71 -29.43
N ASP A 313 -49.65 -14.91 -30.35
CA ASP A 313 -51.10 -14.82 -30.49
C ASP A 313 -51.58 -16.13 -31.17
N GLU A 314 -51.80 -17.16 -30.40
CA GLU A 314 -52.73 -18.23 -30.73
C GLU A 314 -54.03 -17.98 -29.99
N ALA A 315 -55.00 -17.44 -30.75
CA ALA A 315 -56.42 -17.41 -30.42
C ALA A 315 -57.06 -18.77 -30.71
#